data_5372e92c6f6af6ed4408d78211017669
#
_entry.id   5372e92c6f6af6ed4408d78211017669
#
_cell.length_a   1.000
_cell.length_b   1.000
_cell.length_c   1.000
_cell.angle_alpha   90.00
_cell.angle_beta   90.00
_cell.angle_gamma   90.00
#
_symmetry.space_group_name_H-M   'P 1'
#
loop_
_entity.id
_entity.type
_entity.pdbx_description
1 polymer ?
#
loop_
_entity_poly.entity_id
_entity_poly.type
_entity_poly.pdbx_seq_one_letter_code
_entity_poly.pdbx_strand_id
1 'polypeptide(L)'
;ICVAIGGDVQEQVRPALKGYFDQNSNAKVSFEEWNGDKLAAFIQSSFLREDLLPEQARSLLRKSLAMLDEPEISYRHFAALIRALSAVETLNDTQRVTAIRQMSICLWILFAWAREAENMESAYLASELTLLHGWHIVRLYAGKETKTTRAAEAGFFSIFTAYNQICSEFLGKNVLPYAD
;
A
#
# COMPACT_ATOMS: atom_id res chain seq x y z
N ILE A 1 -13.15 12.44 16.14
CA ILE A 1 -11.76 12.08 16.51
C ILE A 1 -11.69 10.57 16.52
N CYS A 2 -10.74 10.00 15.77
CA CYS A 2 -10.49 8.56 15.75
C CYS A 2 -9.27 8.25 16.61
N VAL A 3 -9.40 7.28 17.50
CA VAL A 3 -8.29 6.71 18.27
C VAL A 3 -8.01 5.32 17.70
N ALA A 4 -6.94 5.23 16.90
CA ALA A 4 -6.53 3.98 16.27
C ALA A 4 -5.52 3.24 17.18
N ILE A 5 -5.79 1.99 17.47
CA ILE A 5 -4.98 1.14 18.36
C ILE A 5 -4.65 -0.15 17.59
N GLY A 6 -3.35 -0.48 17.49
CA GLY A 6 -2.87 -1.65 16.75
C GLY A 6 -3.23 -3.02 17.36
N GLY A 7 -3.95 -3.06 18.46
CA GLY A 7 -4.44 -4.26 19.14
C GLY A 7 -5.72 -3.95 19.91
N ASP A 8 -6.22 -4.91 20.67
CA ASP A 8 -7.37 -4.69 21.52
C ASP A 8 -7.00 -3.85 22.75
N VAL A 9 -7.89 -2.93 23.12
CA VAL A 9 -7.77 -2.18 24.38
C VAL A 9 -7.91 -3.16 25.53
N GLN A 10 -6.92 -3.17 26.42
CA GLN A 10 -6.97 -4.00 27.63
C GLN A 10 -8.26 -3.70 28.41
N GLU A 11 -8.91 -4.75 28.90
CA GLU A 11 -10.20 -4.66 29.59
C GLU A 11 -10.20 -3.66 30.75
N GLN A 12 -9.07 -3.52 31.41
CA GLN A 12 -8.87 -2.58 32.53
C GLN A 12 -8.88 -1.10 32.11
N VAL A 13 -8.51 -0.80 30.87
CA VAL A 13 -8.42 0.58 30.33
C VAL A 13 -9.72 1.00 29.65
N ARG A 14 -10.51 0.03 29.19
CA ARG A 14 -11.75 0.27 28.42
C ARG A 14 -12.78 1.17 29.14
N PRO A 15 -13.05 1.02 30.46
CA PRO A 15 -13.97 1.91 31.17
C PRO A 15 -13.47 3.36 31.24
N ALA A 16 -12.16 3.57 31.45
CA ALA A 16 -11.57 4.90 31.51
C ALA A 16 -11.64 5.59 30.14
N LEU A 17 -11.35 4.85 29.04
CA LEU A 17 -11.44 5.36 27.68
C LEU A 17 -12.89 5.73 27.33
N LYS A 18 -13.85 4.88 27.67
CA LYS A 18 -15.27 5.15 27.49
C LYS A 18 -15.72 6.38 28.26
N GLY A 19 -15.34 6.49 29.53
CA GLY A 19 -15.64 7.68 30.34
C GLY A 19 -15.06 8.96 29.75
N TYR A 20 -13.85 8.91 29.20
CA TYR A 20 -13.26 10.04 28.50
C TYR A 20 -14.06 10.41 27.23
N PHE A 21 -14.50 9.44 26.44
CA PHE A 21 -15.30 9.66 25.24
C PHE A 21 -16.64 10.30 25.58
N ASP A 22 -17.34 9.77 26.60
CA ASP A 22 -18.63 10.25 27.02
C ASP A 22 -18.56 11.71 27.54
N GLN A 23 -17.48 12.06 28.25
CA GLN A 23 -17.29 13.42 28.79
C GLN A 23 -16.91 14.46 27.75
N ASN A 24 -16.21 14.03 26.66
CA ASN A 24 -15.66 14.93 25.67
C ASN A 24 -16.42 14.93 24.34
N SER A 25 -17.41 14.07 24.16
CA SER A 25 -18.29 14.04 22.98
C SER A 25 -19.34 15.14 23.07
N ASN A 26 -19.61 15.78 21.94
CA ASN A 26 -20.68 16.78 21.79
C ASN A 26 -21.23 16.77 20.36
N ALA A 27 -22.17 17.66 20.04
CA ALA A 27 -22.81 17.72 18.70
C ALA A 27 -21.80 17.94 17.53
N LYS A 28 -20.58 18.42 17.81
CA LYS A 28 -19.54 18.71 16.80
C LYS A 28 -18.34 17.73 16.86
N VAL A 29 -18.19 17.01 17.98
CA VAL A 29 -17.05 16.12 18.20
C VAL A 29 -17.54 14.78 18.70
N SER A 30 -17.27 13.72 17.94
CA SER A 30 -17.47 12.35 18.34
C SER A 30 -16.13 11.62 18.42
N PHE A 31 -16.03 10.67 19.32
CA PHE A 31 -14.88 9.78 19.47
C PHE A 31 -15.27 8.37 19.04
N GLU A 32 -14.34 7.70 18.37
CA GLU A 32 -14.51 6.35 17.89
C GLU A 32 -13.25 5.54 18.13
N GLU A 33 -13.36 4.35 18.68
CA GLU A 33 -12.27 3.39 18.82
C GLU A 33 -12.15 2.58 17.53
N TRP A 34 -10.94 2.51 17.00
CA TRP A 34 -10.60 1.68 15.84
C TRP A 34 -9.53 0.67 16.25
N ASN A 35 -9.97 -0.54 16.56
CA ASN A 35 -9.08 -1.68 16.80
C ASN A 35 -8.57 -2.26 15.46
N GLY A 36 -7.69 -3.26 15.55
CA GLY A 36 -7.10 -3.93 14.39
C GLY A 36 -8.13 -4.46 13.41
N ASP A 37 -9.20 -5.10 13.89
CA ASP A 37 -10.26 -5.67 13.05
C ASP A 37 -11.05 -4.58 12.32
N LYS A 38 -11.37 -3.49 13.01
CA LYS A 38 -12.08 -2.36 12.41
C LYS A 38 -11.21 -1.64 11.39
N LEU A 39 -9.91 -1.49 11.67
CA LEU A 39 -8.94 -0.97 10.70
C LEU A 39 -8.82 -1.91 9.49
N ALA A 40 -8.74 -3.22 9.70
CA ALA A 40 -8.70 -4.20 8.61
C ALA A 40 -9.97 -4.16 7.76
N ALA A 41 -11.15 -4.13 8.39
CA ALA A 41 -12.43 -3.99 7.69
C ALA A 41 -12.53 -2.66 6.92
N PHE A 42 -12.04 -1.57 7.50
CA PHE A 42 -11.98 -0.28 6.82
C PHE A 42 -11.02 -0.29 5.65
N ILE A 43 -9.84 -0.88 5.81
CA ILE A 43 -8.87 -1.10 4.73
C ILE A 43 -9.51 -1.93 3.63
N GLN A 44 -10.11 -3.08 3.95
CA GLN A 44 -10.81 -3.90 2.97
C GLN A 44 -11.91 -3.14 2.23
N SER A 45 -12.76 -2.42 2.94
CA SER A 45 -13.88 -1.67 2.34
C SER A 45 -13.43 -0.46 1.55
N SER A 46 -12.30 0.17 1.92
CA SER A 46 -11.81 1.42 1.32
C SER A 46 -10.79 1.17 0.22
N PHE A 47 -9.87 0.21 0.39
CA PHE A 47 -8.82 -0.10 -0.59
C PHE A 47 -9.27 -1.08 -1.67
N LEU A 48 -10.25 -1.94 -1.38
CA LEU A 48 -10.89 -2.80 -2.37
C LEU A 48 -12.09 -2.12 -3.05
N ARG A 49 -12.38 -0.85 -2.71
CA ARG A 49 -13.36 -0.07 -3.47
C ARG A 49 -12.90 0.06 -4.90
N GLU A 50 -13.78 -0.38 -5.78
CA GLU A 50 -13.52 -0.49 -7.22
C GLU A 50 -13.18 0.85 -7.90
N ASP A 51 -13.50 1.97 -7.24
CA ASP A 51 -13.31 3.33 -7.74
C ASP A 51 -11.87 3.87 -7.58
N LEU A 52 -11.02 3.25 -6.74
CA LEU A 52 -9.63 3.71 -6.54
C LEU A 52 -8.70 3.36 -7.70
N LEU A 53 -9.05 2.33 -8.47
CA LEU A 53 -8.28 1.88 -9.62
C LEU A 53 -9.16 1.84 -10.87
N PRO A 54 -8.61 2.19 -12.05
CA PRO A 54 -9.27 1.93 -13.31
C PRO A 54 -9.66 0.45 -13.46
N GLU A 55 -10.75 0.15 -14.15
CA GLU A 55 -11.27 -1.23 -14.29
C GLU A 55 -10.22 -2.23 -14.77
N GLN A 56 -9.43 -1.85 -15.77
CA GLN A 56 -8.34 -2.68 -16.27
C GLN A 56 -7.29 -2.96 -15.21
N ALA A 57 -6.93 -1.96 -14.40
CA ALA A 57 -5.95 -2.09 -13.33
C ALA A 57 -6.45 -3.04 -12.23
N ARG A 58 -7.75 -2.97 -11.87
CA ARG A 58 -8.38 -3.91 -10.92
C ARG A 58 -8.32 -5.35 -11.39
N SER A 59 -8.66 -5.57 -12.67
CA SER A 59 -8.61 -6.91 -13.27
C SER A 59 -7.20 -7.49 -13.21
N LEU A 60 -6.18 -6.70 -13.53
CA LEU A 60 -4.78 -7.12 -13.48
C LEU A 60 -4.30 -7.41 -12.07
N LEU A 61 -4.68 -6.58 -11.09
CA LEU A 61 -4.37 -6.81 -9.68
C LEU A 61 -4.99 -8.12 -9.19
N ARG A 62 -6.29 -8.34 -9.46
CA ARG A 62 -6.97 -9.59 -9.09
C ARG A 62 -6.30 -10.83 -9.68
N LYS A 63 -5.88 -10.76 -10.96
CA LYS A 63 -5.15 -11.87 -11.62
C LYS A 63 -3.79 -12.12 -10.97
N SER A 64 -3.07 -11.06 -10.62
CA SER A 64 -1.79 -11.19 -9.90
C SER A 64 -1.98 -11.87 -8.54
N LEU A 65 -2.96 -11.43 -7.75
CA LEU A 65 -3.24 -12.01 -6.44
C LEU A 65 -3.73 -13.47 -6.52
N ALA A 66 -4.49 -13.83 -7.56
CA ALA A 66 -4.98 -15.17 -7.75
C ALA A 66 -3.88 -16.18 -8.17
N MET A 67 -2.72 -15.70 -8.59
CA MET A 67 -1.63 -16.51 -9.13
C MET A 67 -0.36 -16.43 -8.27
N LEU A 68 -0.49 -16.16 -6.97
CA LEU A 68 0.66 -16.08 -6.07
C LEU A 68 1.46 -17.37 -5.96
N ASP A 69 0.81 -18.52 -6.15
CA ASP A 69 1.47 -19.84 -6.18
C ASP A 69 2.37 -20.02 -7.42
N GLU A 70 2.18 -19.19 -8.45
CA GLU A 70 2.97 -19.14 -9.68
C GLU A 70 3.64 -17.76 -9.84
N PRO A 71 4.78 -17.51 -9.17
CA PRO A 71 5.39 -16.18 -9.05
C PRO A 71 5.61 -15.46 -10.38
N GLU A 72 6.03 -16.16 -11.41
CA GLU A 72 6.24 -15.56 -12.74
C GLU A 72 4.93 -15.06 -13.37
N ILE A 73 3.82 -15.81 -13.20
CA ILE A 73 2.52 -15.42 -13.75
C ILE A 73 1.95 -14.25 -12.95
N SER A 74 2.01 -14.33 -11.63
CA SER A 74 1.64 -13.25 -10.73
C SER A 74 2.38 -11.96 -11.10
N TYR A 75 3.71 -12.03 -11.18
CA TYR A 75 4.55 -10.91 -11.58
C TYR A 75 4.20 -10.34 -12.96
N ARG A 76 3.92 -11.20 -13.95
CA ARG A 76 3.55 -10.76 -15.31
C ARG A 76 2.27 -9.91 -15.30
N HIS A 77 1.26 -10.32 -14.54
CA HIS A 77 0.03 -9.56 -14.39
C HIS A 77 0.27 -8.24 -13.64
N PHE A 78 1.08 -8.27 -12.59
CA PHE A 78 1.44 -7.07 -11.84
C PHE A 78 2.27 -6.11 -12.69
N ALA A 79 3.20 -6.61 -13.48
CA ALA A 79 4.00 -5.80 -14.41
C ALA A 79 3.11 -5.09 -15.46
N ALA A 80 2.10 -5.78 -15.98
CA ALA A 80 1.13 -5.16 -16.88
C ALA A 80 0.32 -4.06 -16.19
N LEU A 81 -0.08 -4.27 -14.93
CA LEU A 81 -0.74 -3.26 -14.08
C LEU A 81 0.15 -2.01 -13.92
N ILE A 82 1.40 -2.18 -13.48
CA ILE A 82 2.31 -1.06 -13.25
C ILE A 82 2.57 -0.27 -14.53
N ARG A 83 2.78 -0.95 -15.66
CA ARG A 83 2.93 -0.29 -16.97
C ARG A 83 1.69 0.51 -17.36
N ALA A 84 0.49 -0.03 -17.13
CA ALA A 84 -0.76 0.68 -17.43
C ALA A 84 -0.93 1.93 -16.56
N LEU A 85 -0.55 1.88 -15.28
CA LEU A 85 -0.61 3.03 -14.36
C LEU A 85 0.48 4.06 -14.65
N SER A 86 1.65 3.64 -15.13
CA SER A 86 2.83 4.49 -15.32
C SER A 86 3.04 5.01 -16.74
N ALA A 87 2.05 4.96 -17.60
CA ALA A 87 2.12 5.51 -18.97
C ALA A 87 2.25 7.06 -18.96
N VAL A 88 3.42 7.53 -18.54
CA VAL A 88 3.71 8.92 -18.11
C VAL A 88 3.57 9.96 -19.22
N GLU A 89 3.77 9.56 -20.48
CA GLU A 89 3.82 10.48 -21.62
C GLU A 89 2.50 11.22 -21.87
N THR A 90 1.39 10.61 -21.46
CA THR A 90 0.04 11.17 -21.63
C THR A 90 -0.54 11.79 -20.36
N LEU A 91 0.16 11.68 -19.20
CA LEU A 91 -0.36 12.09 -17.90
C LEU A 91 0.01 13.54 -17.55
N ASN A 92 -0.95 14.30 -17.06
CA ASN A 92 -0.69 15.57 -16.39
C ASN A 92 -0.17 15.35 -14.95
N ASP A 93 0.26 16.41 -14.29
CA ASP A 93 0.88 16.33 -12.95
C ASP A 93 -0.03 15.70 -11.89
N THR A 94 -1.33 15.99 -11.90
CA THR A 94 -2.30 15.39 -10.98
C THR A 94 -2.43 13.89 -11.22
N GLN A 95 -2.48 13.49 -12.47
CA GLN A 95 -2.56 12.08 -12.87
C GLN A 95 -1.29 11.31 -12.51
N ARG A 96 -0.10 11.93 -12.66
CA ARG A 96 1.19 11.34 -12.24
C ARG A 96 1.25 11.08 -10.74
N VAL A 97 0.82 12.04 -9.93
CA VAL A 97 0.73 11.86 -8.46
C VAL A 97 -0.26 10.76 -8.11
N THR A 98 -1.40 10.71 -8.80
CA THR A 98 -2.39 9.64 -8.62
C THR A 98 -1.80 8.28 -8.99
N ALA A 99 -1.09 8.18 -10.12
CA ALA A 99 -0.44 6.95 -10.56
C ALA A 99 0.58 6.42 -9.54
N ILE A 100 1.46 7.27 -8.99
CA ILE A 100 2.41 6.87 -7.95
C ILE A 100 1.68 6.31 -6.73
N ARG A 101 0.60 6.97 -6.27
CA ARG A 101 -0.19 6.50 -5.13
C ARG A 101 -0.86 5.16 -5.41
N GLN A 102 -1.44 5.00 -6.61
CA GLN A 102 -2.07 3.75 -7.02
C GLN A 102 -1.06 2.60 -7.09
N MET A 103 0.14 2.84 -7.65
CA MET A 103 1.22 1.87 -7.68
C MET A 103 1.66 1.46 -6.27
N SER A 104 1.80 2.43 -5.37
CA SER A 104 2.14 2.17 -3.96
C SER A 104 1.10 1.28 -3.28
N ILE A 105 -0.19 1.61 -3.43
CA ILE A 105 -1.30 0.83 -2.86
C ILE A 105 -1.31 -0.59 -3.42
N CYS A 106 -1.17 -0.75 -4.73
CA CYS A 106 -1.15 -2.07 -5.37
C CYS A 106 0.01 -2.93 -4.85
N LEU A 107 1.19 -2.33 -4.67
CA LEU A 107 2.36 -3.02 -4.13
C LEU A 107 2.13 -3.48 -2.68
N TRP A 108 1.56 -2.62 -1.83
CA TRP A 108 1.23 -2.99 -0.46
C TRP A 108 0.19 -4.11 -0.37
N ILE A 109 -0.81 -4.10 -1.25
CA ILE A 109 -1.80 -5.18 -1.33
C ILE A 109 -1.12 -6.49 -1.75
N LEU A 110 -0.32 -6.48 -2.81
CA LEU A 110 0.42 -7.68 -3.26
C LEU A 110 1.33 -8.21 -2.15
N PHE A 111 2.05 -7.32 -1.47
CA PHE A 111 2.93 -7.67 -0.36
C PHE A 111 2.18 -8.34 0.80
N ALA A 112 1.05 -7.77 1.21
CA ALA A 112 0.25 -8.36 2.29
C ALA A 112 -0.24 -9.77 1.94
N TRP A 113 -0.72 -9.98 0.72
CA TRP A 113 -1.18 -11.28 0.24
C TRP A 113 -0.04 -12.28 0.04
N ALA A 114 1.11 -11.83 -0.49
CA ALA A 114 2.30 -12.67 -0.66
C ALA A 114 2.86 -13.15 0.69
N ARG A 115 2.79 -12.27 1.71
CA ARG A 115 3.18 -12.63 3.09
C ARG A 115 2.25 -13.69 3.69
N GLU A 116 0.94 -13.54 3.51
CA GLU A 116 -0.06 -14.51 3.98
C GLU A 116 0.06 -15.86 3.27
N ALA A 117 0.35 -15.84 1.97
CA ALA A 117 0.61 -17.02 1.16
C ALA A 117 2.00 -17.64 1.40
N GLU A 118 2.85 -17.03 2.25
CA GLU A 118 4.24 -17.43 2.51
C GLU A 118 5.13 -17.51 1.24
N ASN A 119 4.72 -16.86 0.16
CA ASN A 119 5.43 -16.81 -1.12
C ASN A 119 5.77 -15.37 -1.50
N MET A 120 6.95 -14.92 -1.11
CA MET A 120 7.40 -13.53 -1.26
C MET A 120 8.01 -13.20 -2.62
N GLU A 121 8.26 -14.20 -3.49
CA GLU A 121 8.98 -14.00 -4.75
C GLU A 121 8.25 -13.04 -5.69
N SER A 122 6.93 -13.22 -5.85
CA SER A 122 6.11 -12.30 -6.65
C SER A 122 6.18 -10.85 -6.16
N ALA A 123 6.12 -10.67 -4.84
CA ALA A 123 6.19 -9.34 -4.23
C ALA A 123 7.59 -8.72 -4.40
N TYR A 124 8.65 -9.51 -4.28
CA TYR A 124 10.01 -9.05 -4.49
C TYR A 124 10.21 -8.53 -5.92
N LEU A 125 9.92 -9.34 -6.94
CA LEU A 125 10.03 -8.94 -8.35
C LEU A 125 9.14 -7.72 -8.68
N ALA A 126 7.92 -7.71 -8.15
CA ALA A 126 6.99 -6.60 -8.32
C ALA A 126 7.49 -5.31 -7.68
N SER A 127 8.16 -5.39 -6.53
CA SER A 127 8.68 -4.22 -5.82
C SER A 127 9.80 -3.52 -6.58
N GLU A 128 10.73 -4.26 -7.16
CA GLU A 128 11.79 -3.70 -8.01
C GLU A 128 11.22 -2.94 -9.21
N LEU A 129 10.28 -3.57 -9.92
CA LEU A 129 9.63 -2.93 -11.05
C LEU A 129 8.88 -1.67 -10.66
N THR A 130 8.13 -1.72 -9.54
CA THR A 130 7.34 -0.59 -9.04
C THR A 130 8.25 0.57 -8.65
N LEU A 131 9.38 0.27 -8.01
CA LEU A 131 10.39 1.26 -7.64
C LEU A 131 10.95 1.98 -8.89
N LEU A 132 11.29 1.24 -9.94
CA LEU A 132 11.81 1.81 -11.19
C LEU A 132 10.78 2.72 -11.89
N HIS A 133 9.52 2.28 -11.96
CA HIS A 133 8.45 3.09 -12.55
C HIS A 133 8.10 4.32 -11.70
N GLY A 134 8.10 4.18 -10.37
CA GLY A 134 7.93 5.28 -9.43
C GLY A 134 9.04 6.32 -9.58
N TRP A 135 10.30 5.88 -9.68
CA TRP A 135 11.44 6.74 -9.94
C TRP A 135 11.32 7.47 -11.28
N HIS A 136 10.88 6.78 -12.34
CA HIS A 136 10.67 7.39 -13.65
C HIS A 136 9.70 8.58 -13.59
N ILE A 137 8.69 8.52 -12.74
CA ILE A 137 7.74 9.62 -12.55
C ILE A 137 8.35 10.71 -11.65
N VAL A 138 8.89 10.36 -10.48
CA VAL A 138 9.34 11.35 -9.49
C VAL A 138 10.51 12.19 -9.99
N ARG A 139 11.41 11.63 -10.78
CA ARG A 139 12.56 12.36 -11.37
C ARG A 139 12.14 13.57 -12.20
N LEU A 140 10.92 13.62 -12.74
CA LEU A 140 10.40 14.76 -13.51
C LEU A 140 10.18 16.00 -12.65
N TYR A 141 10.17 15.82 -11.34
CA TYR A 141 9.98 16.89 -10.34
C TYR A 141 11.29 17.30 -9.67
N ALA A 142 12.42 16.70 -10.04
CA ALA A 142 13.73 17.01 -9.45
C ALA A 142 14.03 18.51 -9.56
N GLY A 143 14.46 19.11 -8.45
CA GLY A 143 14.79 20.54 -8.38
C GLY A 143 13.60 21.50 -8.34
N LYS A 144 12.37 21.01 -8.20
CA LYS A 144 11.15 21.82 -8.06
C LYS A 144 10.62 21.71 -6.63
N GLU A 145 10.29 22.87 -6.03
CA GLU A 145 9.70 22.92 -4.68
C GLU A 145 8.23 23.30 -4.74
N THR A 146 7.40 22.39 -5.23
CA THR A 146 5.95 22.59 -5.35
C THR A 146 5.17 21.63 -4.45
N LYS A 147 3.89 21.93 -4.21
CA LYS A 147 2.98 21.01 -3.50
C LYS A 147 2.87 19.66 -4.25
N THR A 148 2.88 19.70 -5.57
CA THR A 148 2.85 18.50 -6.43
C THR A 148 4.11 17.67 -6.29
N THR A 149 5.28 18.30 -6.26
CA THR A 149 6.57 17.65 -6.02
C THR A 149 6.55 16.89 -4.70
N ARG A 150 6.18 17.55 -3.61
CA ARG A 150 6.09 16.91 -2.28
C ARG A 150 5.12 15.74 -2.26
N ALA A 151 4.00 15.84 -2.98
CA ALA A 151 3.03 14.76 -3.09
C ALA A 151 3.57 13.56 -3.90
N ALA A 152 4.32 13.80 -4.97
CA ALA A 152 4.98 12.77 -5.76
C ALA A 152 6.10 12.08 -4.97
N GLU A 153 6.93 12.85 -4.29
CA GLU A 153 8.01 12.36 -3.41
C GLU A 153 7.46 11.51 -2.27
N ALA A 154 6.38 11.94 -1.61
CA ALA A 154 5.73 11.17 -0.56
C ALA A 154 5.19 9.82 -1.07
N GLY A 155 4.57 9.81 -2.26
CA GLY A 155 4.13 8.57 -2.92
C GLY A 155 5.29 7.64 -3.28
N PHE A 156 6.38 8.20 -3.80
CA PHE A 156 7.59 7.43 -4.10
C PHE A 156 8.26 6.88 -2.83
N PHE A 157 8.33 7.68 -1.77
CA PHE A 157 8.85 7.23 -0.48
C PHE A 157 8.05 6.05 0.09
N SER A 158 6.73 6.04 -0.10
CA SER A 158 5.89 4.89 0.28
C SER A 158 6.25 3.63 -0.51
N ILE A 159 6.51 3.74 -1.83
CA ILE A 159 7.00 2.62 -2.65
C ILE A 159 8.37 2.14 -2.16
N PHE A 160 9.29 3.07 -1.89
CA PHE A 160 10.64 2.76 -1.39
C PHE A 160 10.60 2.04 -0.03
N THR A 161 9.70 2.47 0.86
CA THR A 161 9.50 1.81 2.16
C THR A 161 8.98 0.38 1.99
N ALA A 162 7.98 0.18 1.12
CA ALA A 162 7.47 -1.15 0.81
C ALA A 162 8.56 -2.05 0.19
N TYR A 163 9.35 -1.52 -0.75
CA TYR A 163 10.48 -2.22 -1.36
C TYR A 163 11.48 -2.72 -0.30
N ASN A 164 11.94 -1.83 0.59
CA ASN A 164 12.90 -2.22 1.63
C ASN A 164 12.35 -3.30 2.56
N GLN A 165 11.07 -3.21 2.92
CA GLN A 165 10.44 -4.21 3.79
C GLN A 165 10.31 -5.56 3.08
N ILE A 166 9.88 -5.58 1.82
CA ILE A 166 9.76 -6.78 0.99
C ILE A 166 11.14 -7.44 0.82
N CYS A 167 12.16 -6.65 0.48
CA CYS A 167 13.54 -7.16 0.34
C CYS A 167 14.05 -7.77 1.64
N SER A 168 13.85 -7.10 2.76
CA SER A 168 14.28 -7.60 4.07
C SER A 168 13.61 -8.95 4.40
N GLU A 169 12.31 -9.08 4.17
CA GLU A 169 11.59 -10.32 4.44
C GLU A 169 11.95 -11.44 3.44
N PHE A 170 12.06 -11.11 2.15
CA PHE A 170 12.45 -12.07 1.12
C PHE A 170 13.86 -12.60 1.32
N LEU A 171 14.84 -11.73 1.52
CA LEU A 171 16.23 -12.10 1.75
C LEU A 171 16.41 -12.87 3.06
N GLY A 172 15.74 -12.42 4.12
CA GLY A 172 15.78 -13.08 5.42
C GLY A 172 15.26 -14.52 5.41
N LYS A 173 14.24 -14.80 4.59
CA LYS A 173 13.63 -16.14 4.50
C LYS A 173 14.30 -17.03 3.45
N ASN A 174 14.67 -16.47 2.30
CA ASN A 174 15.02 -17.26 1.12
C ASN A 174 16.50 -17.25 0.76
N VAL A 175 17.30 -16.31 1.29
CA VAL A 175 18.71 -16.17 0.92
C VAL A 175 19.63 -16.33 2.12
N LEU A 176 19.42 -15.58 3.20
CA LEU A 176 20.30 -15.61 4.37
C LEU A 176 20.43 -16.99 5.04
N PRO A 177 19.43 -17.87 5.10
CA PRO A 177 19.59 -19.22 5.65
C PRO A 177 20.59 -20.09 4.89
N TYR A 178 20.92 -19.73 3.66
CA TYR A 178 21.84 -20.47 2.76
C TYR A 178 23.13 -19.68 2.43
N ALA A 179 23.30 -18.52 3.03
CA ALA A 179 24.50 -17.69 2.85
C ALA A 179 25.56 -18.08 3.89
N ASP A 180 26.29 -19.18 3.65
CA ASP A 180 27.51 -19.59 4.36
C ASP A 180 28.76 -19.02 3.69
#